data_1922d2071bbd536255ee33b5938ec000
#
_entry.id   1922d2071bbd536255ee33b5938ec000
#
_cell.length_a   1.000
_cell.length_b   1.000
_cell.length_c   1.000
_cell.angle_alpha   90.00
_cell.angle_beta   90.00
_cell.angle_gamma   90.00
#
_symmetry.space_group_name_H-M   'P 1'
#
loop_
_entity.id
_entity.type
_entity.pdbx_description
1 polymer ?
#
loop_
_entity_poly.entity_id
_entity_poly.type
_entity_poly.pdbx_seq_one_letter_code
_entity_poly.pdbx_strand_id
1 'polypeptide(L)'
;MSNLIDYLDKVKDLPFDQEPLNILDKVCINEIGYLTYEKWLSASDLKETINLHDYAEGKDLNPDYSFMVTKERVDLAEAMVRSRRFAGLNLSDYCSVLDKEVEKQFAAMIFSLPELDYQQIVFRGTDDSVIGWKEDFQLTYSREIPAHRSAMAFLEKHLPNFSDHIVVSGHSKGGNLALYSAVQSSTVLREQIAELLLLDSPGLMKSLLEKPSYQELKPKMTVIRPQESVVGVMLYWDKVAKLVAADGIGIAQHNVLLWQVDLGTNDFVYVDQPTDLSQRLKETFQEWIETLPNQELKQVCDLFFDTILDSGIESLDDIGIKTLPKLGQLLQEFGNLTDQQKRVLQDGFNQLLWIFWKSGNKKSSLPKLELPDFIKKLSELTNND
;
A
#
# COMPACT_ATOMS: atom_id res chain seq x y z
N MET A 1 9.52 5.41 20.77
CA MET A 1 10.61 5.96 19.95
C MET A 1 10.01 7.01 19.04
N SER A 2 10.84 7.91 18.47
CA SER A 2 10.32 8.99 17.61
C SER A 2 9.81 8.44 16.27
N ASN A 3 8.82 9.11 15.69
CA ASN A 3 8.20 8.75 14.42
C ASN A 3 8.14 9.98 13.47
N LEU A 4 7.40 9.89 12.36
CA LEU A 4 7.28 10.98 11.38
C LEU A 4 6.60 12.24 11.95
N ILE A 5 5.69 12.10 12.91
CA ILE A 5 5.04 13.25 13.55
C ILE A 5 6.04 14.00 14.43
N ASP A 6 6.85 13.29 15.22
CA ASP A 6 7.92 13.87 16.01
C ASP A 6 8.97 14.58 15.14
N TYR A 7 9.26 14.01 13.95
CA TYR A 7 10.14 14.66 12.97
C TYR A 7 9.53 15.97 12.47
N LEU A 8 8.26 15.96 12.06
CA LEU A 8 7.59 17.20 11.60
C LEU A 8 7.55 18.25 12.70
N ASP A 9 7.27 17.88 13.95
CA ASP A 9 7.29 18.82 15.07
C ASP A 9 8.65 19.48 15.26
N LYS A 10 9.73 18.73 15.01
CA LYS A 10 11.11 19.26 15.06
C LYS A 10 11.39 20.25 13.93
N VAL A 11 10.94 19.97 12.70
CA VAL A 11 11.35 20.71 11.50
C VAL A 11 10.29 21.70 10.98
N LYS A 12 9.10 21.74 11.55
CA LYS A 12 7.94 22.53 11.06
C LYS A 12 8.23 23.99 10.76
N ASP A 13 9.16 24.61 11.52
CA ASP A 13 9.54 26.02 11.36
C ASP A 13 10.84 26.19 10.56
N LEU A 14 11.47 25.11 10.11
CA LEU A 14 12.73 25.11 9.35
C LEU A 14 12.43 25.00 7.83
N PRO A 15 12.56 26.10 7.07
CA PRO A 15 12.39 26.04 5.62
C PRO A 15 13.54 25.22 4.97
N PHE A 16 13.34 24.82 3.73
CA PHE A 16 14.24 23.91 3.01
C PHE A 16 15.62 24.49 2.68
N ASP A 17 15.81 25.80 2.81
CA ASP A 17 17.12 26.46 2.71
C ASP A 17 17.97 26.30 3.99
N GLN A 18 17.32 26.01 5.13
CA GLN A 18 17.99 25.76 6.41
C GLN A 18 18.17 24.27 6.69
N GLU A 19 17.17 23.47 6.37
CA GLU A 19 17.21 22.01 6.47
C GLU A 19 16.76 21.41 5.11
N PRO A 20 17.67 20.89 4.28
CA PRO A 20 17.33 20.41 2.95
C PRO A 20 16.27 19.29 2.95
N LEU A 21 15.55 19.20 1.82
CA LEU A 21 14.58 18.13 1.59
C LEU A 21 15.27 16.76 1.75
N ASN A 22 14.70 15.91 2.60
CA ASN A 22 15.27 14.60 2.92
C ASN A 22 14.25 13.47 2.70
N ILE A 23 14.64 12.25 3.06
CA ILE A 23 13.82 11.05 2.85
C ILE A 23 12.53 11.08 3.68
N LEU A 24 12.55 11.65 4.90
CA LEU A 24 11.38 11.71 5.75
C LEU A 24 10.33 12.67 5.18
N ASP A 25 10.75 13.81 4.59
CA ASP A 25 9.84 14.72 3.90
C ASP A 25 9.13 14.02 2.72
N LYS A 26 9.90 13.29 1.89
CA LYS A 26 9.35 12.54 0.75
C LYS A 26 8.35 11.49 1.19
N VAL A 27 8.63 10.82 2.30
CA VAL A 27 7.72 9.82 2.89
C VAL A 27 6.48 10.49 3.47
N CYS A 28 6.61 11.63 4.14
CA CYS A 28 5.45 12.41 4.61
C CYS A 28 4.55 12.84 3.44
N ILE A 29 5.14 13.33 2.34
CA ILE A 29 4.41 13.67 1.10
C ILE A 29 3.69 12.43 0.54
N ASN A 30 4.34 11.26 0.55
CA ASN A 30 3.69 10.02 0.10
C ASN A 30 2.50 9.64 0.98
N GLU A 31 2.63 9.75 2.30
CA GLU A 31 1.59 9.32 3.25
C GLU A 31 0.34 10.20 3.22
N ILE A 32 0.47 11.51 2.98
CA ILE A 32 -0.71 12.36 2.78
C ILE A 32 -1.45 12.05 1.48
N GLY A 33 -0.86 11.29 0.56
CA GLY A 33 -1.53 10.75 -0.61
C GLY A 33 -2.69 9.77 -0.30
N TYR A 34 -2.76 9.25 0.93
CA TYR A 34 -3.90 8.43 1.37
C TYR A 34 -5.17 9.20 1.68
N LEU A 35 -5.07 10.53 1.84
CA LEU A 35 -6.24 11.33 2.15
C LEU A 35 -7.24 11.36 1.00
N THR A 36 -8.53 11.43 1.34
CA THR A 36 -9.63 11.44 0.39
C THR A 36 -9.93 12.88 0.00
N TYR A 37 -9.10 13.44 -0.89
CA TYR A 37 -9.16 14.85 -1.27
C TYR A 37 -10.50 15.26 -1.87
N GLU A 38 -11.24 14.37 -2.51
CA GLU A 38 -12.60 14.61 -3.01
C GLU A 38 -13.61 14.92 -1.90
N LYS A 39 -13.29 14.64 -0.65
CA LYS A 39 -14.11 15.03 0.51
C LYS A 39 -13.76 16.44 1.04
N TRP A 40 -12.58 16.91 0.72
CA TRP A 40 -12.06 18.20 1.18
C TRP A 40 -12.20 19.29 0.13
N LEU A 41 -11.91 18.92 -1.13
CA LEU A 41 -11.83 19.83 -2.27
C LEU A 41 -13.08 19.70 -3.13
N SER A 42 -13.52 20.82 -3.68
CA SER A 42 -14.60 20.79 -4.67
C SER A 42 -14.14 20.14 -5.98
N ALA A 43 -15.08 19.67 -6.79
CA ALA A 43 -14.76 19.09 -8.10
C ALA A 43 -14.08 20.09 -9.07
N SER A 44 -14.22 21.42 -8.84
CA SER A 44 -13.47 22.46 -9.56
C SER A 44 -12.04 22.55 -9.06
N ASP A 45 -11.83 22.52 -7.74
CA ASP A 45 -10.51 22.62 -7.12
C ASP A 45 -9.62 21.45 -7.54
N LEU A 46 -10.16 20.22 -7.60
CA LEU A 46 -9.44 19.02 -8.03
C LEU A 46 -8.91 19.06 -9.47
N LYS A 47 -9.35 20.03 -10.28
CA LYS A 47 -8.87 20.27 -11.66
C LYS A 47 -7.76 21.30 -11.75
N GLU A 48 -7.45 21.96 -10.67
CA GLU A 48 -6.47 23.04 -10.59
C GLU A 48 -5.29 22.62 -9.69
N THR A 49 -4.24 23.41 -9.72
CA THR A 49 -3.16 23.28 -8.73
C THR A 49 -3.55 24.05 -7.48
N ILE A 50 -3.54 23.37 -6.34
CA ILE A 50 -3.97 23.92 -5.06
C ILE A 50 -2.79 23.95 -4.11
N ASN A 51 -2.52 25.13 -3.54
CA ASN A 51 -1.62 25.21 -2.40
C ASN A 51 -2.35 24.68 -1.15
N LEU A 52 -1.80 23.63 -0.54
CA LEU A 52 -2.45 22.95 0.59
C LEU A 52 -2.43 23.79 1.87
N HIS A 53 -1.40 24.61 2.08
CA HIS A 53 -1.31 25.51 3.22
C HIS A 53 -2.40 26.60 3.18
N ASP A 54 -2.50 27.28 2.04
CA ASP A 54 -3.51 28.34 1.84
C ASP A 54 -4.94 27.77 1.92
N TYR A 55 -5.14 26.57 1.37
CA TYR A 55 -6.42 25.88 1.43
C TYR A 55 -6.84 25.52 2.86
N ALA A 56 -5.88 25.09 3.69
CA ALA A 56 -6.11 24.70 5.09
C ALA A 56 -6.31 25.91 6.02
N GLU A 57 -6.01 27.14 5.57
CA GLU A 57 -6.13 28.32 6.40
C GLU A 57 -7.61 28.54 6.80
N GLY A 58 -7.84 28.56 8.12
CA GLY A 58 -9.17 28.77 8.69
C GLY A 58 -10.17 27.63 8.48
N LYS A 59 -9.75 26.48 7.97
CA LYS A 59 -10.59 25.30 7.78
C LYS A 59 -10.21 24.19 8.76
N ASP A 60 -11.20 23.40 9.15
CA ASP A 60 -11.00 22.13 9.85
C ASP A 60 -10.79 21.05 8.79
N LEU A 61 -9.61 20.45 8.80
CA LEU A 61 -9.25 19.34 7.91
C LEU A 61 -9.63 18.00 8.57
N ASN A 62 -10.77 17.91 9.22
CA ASN A 62 -11.23 16.67 9.85
C ASN A 62 -11.99 15.81 8.83
N PRO A 63 -11.29 14.95 8.09
CA PRO A 63 -11.95 13.99 7.20
C PRO A 63 -12.62 12.90 8.03
N ASP A 64 -13.56 12.19 7.41
CA ASP A 64 -14.05 10.94 7.98
C ASP A 64 -12.88 9.95 8.13
N TYR A 65 -12.62 9.52 9.35
CA TYR A 65 -11.64 8.47 9.59
C TYR A 65 -12.14 7.16 9.01
N SER A 66 -11.20 6.36 8.52
CA SER A 66 -11.44 5.02 8.02
C SER A 66 -10.29 4.09 8.45
N PHE A 67 -10.35 2.82 8.07
CA PHE A 67 -9.28 1.88 8.37
C PHE A 67 -7.93 2.34 7.78
N MET A 68 -7.93 2.90 6.55
CA MET A 68 -6.73 3.39 5.90
C MET A 68 -6.45 4.88 6.15
N VAL A 69 -7.48 5.71 6.34
CA VAL A 69 -7.35 7.12 6.72
C VAL A 69 -7.41 7.24 8.23
N THR A 70 -6.35 6.83 8.89
CA THR A 70 -6.26 6.82 10.36
C THR A 70 -6.11 8.24 10.92
N LYS A 71 -6.41 8.37 12.22
CA LYS A 71 -6.21 9.64 12.91
C LYS A 71 -4.77 10.14 12.78
N GLU A 72 -3.80 9.25 12.89
CA GLU A 72 -2.38 9.60 12.80
C GLU A 72 -2.00 10.14 11.40
N ARG A 73 -2.60 9.61 10.32
CA ARG A 73 -2.39 10.18 8.96
C ARG A 73 -2.99 11.57 8.82
N VAL A 74 -4.14 11.80 9.42
CA VAL A 74 -4.76 13.14 9.44
C VAL A 74 -3.92 14.10 10.26
N ASP A 75 -3.47 13.70 11.45
CA ASP A 75 -2.58 14.50 12.30
C ASP A 75 -1.26 14.84 11.55
N LEU A 76 -0.69 13.88 10.82
CA LEU A 76 0.48 14.11 9.94
C LEU A 76 0.18 15.17 8.88
N ALA A 77 -0.93 15.05 8.17
CA ALA A 77 -1.32 16.00 7.13
C ALA A 77 -1.56 17.39 7.69
N GLU A 78 -2.27 17.51 8.81
CA GLU A 78 -2.47 18.79 9.48
C GLU A 78 -1.14 19.41 9.92
N ALA A 79 -0.24 18.63 10.50
CA ALA A 79 1.08 19.11 10.88
C ALA A 79 1.88 19.59 9.66
N MET A 80 1.80 18.90 8.53
CA MET A 80 2.47 19.30 7.29
C MET A 80 1.90 20.59 6.73
N VAL A 81 0.58 20.64 6.45
CA VAL A 81 -0.03 21.78 5.76
C VAL A 81 -0.01 23.06 6.61
N ARG A 82 0.06 22.95 7.93
CA ARG A 82 0.19 24.10 8.85
C ARG A 82 1.63 24.51 9.14
N SER A 83 2.61 23.72 8.67
CA SER A 83 4.03 24.01 8.90
C SER A 83 4.55 25.07 7.94
N ARG A 84 5.51 25.88 8.39
CA ARG A 84 6.26 26.78 7.52
C ARG A 84 7.08 26.01 6.50
N ARG A 85 7.55 24.80 6.84
CA ARG A 85 8.36 23.93 5.99
C ARG A 85 7.63 23.56 4.71
N PHE A 86 6.35 23.23 4.79
CA PHE A 86 5.54 22.82 3.63
C PHE A 86 4.58 23.91 3.15
N ALA A 87 4.82 25.19 3.48
CA ALA A 87 3.94 26.28 3.05
C ALA A 87 3.83 26.40 1.52
N GLY A 88 4.86 25.99 0.77
CA GLY A 88 4.84 25.94 -0.70
C GLY A 88 4.27 24.65 -1.29
N LEU A 89 3.76 23.69 -0.48
CA LEU A 89 3.31 22.40 -0.99
C LEU A 89 2.00 22.52 -1.75
N ASN A 90 2.06 22.17 -3.04
CA ASN A 90 0.90 22.13 -3.92
C ASN A 90 0.46 20.72 -4.24
N LEU A 91 -0.85 20.55 -4.45
CA LEU A 91 -1.50 19.33 -4.98
C LEU A 91 -2.05 19.64 -6.36
N SER A 92 -1.82 18.76 -7.33
CA SER A 92 -2.45 18.80 -8.66
C SER A 92 -2.78 17.40 -9.17
N ASP A 93 -3.59 17.37 -10.22
CA ASP A 93 -3.90 16.16 -10.99
C ASP A 93 -4.40 14.98 -10.16
N TYR A 94 -5.12 15.27 -9.08
CA TYR A 94 -5.72 14.22 -8.25
C TYR A 94 -6.73 13.39 -9.04
N CYS A 95 -6.55 12.08 -8.98
CA CYS A 95 -7.43 11.09 -9.60
C CYS A 95 -7.71 9.96 -8.61
N SER A 96 -8.98 9.66 -8.38
CA SER A 96 -9.43 8.54 -7.55
C SER A 96 -10.58 7.82 -8.25
N VAL A 97 -10.43 6.51 -8.47
CA VAL A 97 -11.38 5.69 -9.22
C VAL A 97 -11.58 4.36 -8.51
N LEU A 98 -12.83 4.04 -8.21
CA LEU A 98 -13.28 2.71 -7.81
C LEU A 98 -14.26 2.21 -8.88
N ASP A 99 -13.87 1.15 -9.59
CA ASP A 99 -14.65 0.56 -10.68
C ASP A 99 -14.94 -0.90 -10.36
N LYS A 100 -16.20 -1.18 -10.03
CA LYS A 100 -16.66 -2.51 -9.64
C LYS A 100 -16.72 -3.50 -10.80
N GLU A 101 -16.94 -3.02 -12.03
CA GLU A 101 -17.10 -3.90 -13.19
C GLU A 101 -15.78 -4.52 -13.62
N VAL A 102 -14.70 -3.77 -13.53
CA VAL A 102 -13.35 -4.26 -13.87
C VAL A 102 -12.48 -4.52 -12.63
N GLU A 103 -13.08 -4.50 -11.43
CA GLU A 103 -12.42 -4.77 -10.15
C GLU A 103 -11.16 -3.91 -9.95
N LYS A 104 -11.29 -2.59 -10.15
CA LYS A 104 -10.19 -1.64 -10.08
C LYS A 104 -10.36 -0.65 -8.95
N GLN A 105 -9.33 -0.51 -8.13
CA GLN A 105 -9.15 0.61 -7.21
C GLN A 105 -7.83 1.32 -7.55
N PHE A 106 -7.92 2.60 -7.93
CA PHE A 106 -6.76 3.40 -8.33
C PHE A 106 -6.88 4.82 -7.80
N ALA A 107 -5.79 5.35 -7.26
CA ALA A 107 -5.65 6.78 -7.05
C ALA A 107 -4.20 7.23 -7.27
N ALA A 108 -4.07 8.43 -7.86
CA ALA A 108 -2.79 9.07 -8.10
C ALA A 108 -2.93 10.58 -8.00
N MET A 109 -1.83 11.24 -7.70
CA MET A 109 -1.77 12.69 -7.58
C MET A 109 -0.32 13.17 -7.73
N ILE A 110 -0.17 14.47 -7.88
CA ILE A 110 1.12 15.12 -7.98
C ILE A 110 1.25 16.14 -6.86
N PHE A 111 2.29 16.01 -6.06
CA PHE A 111 2.71 17.05 -5.12
C PHE A 111 3.92 17.78 -5.67
N SER A 112 3.97 19.10 -5.47
CA SER A 112 5.10 19.92 -5.88
C SER A 112 5.50 20.95 -4.84
N LEU A 113 6.80 21.24 -4.78
CA LEU A 113 7.39 22.35 -4.03
C LEU A 113 8.16 23.21 -5.06
N PRO A 114 7.50 24.23 -5.65
CA PRO A 114 8.06 25.02 -6.73
C PRO A 114 9.38 25.70 -6.39
N GLU A 115 9.57 26.09 -5.12
CA GLU A 115 10.81 26.72 -4.63
C GLU A 115 12.02 25.79 -4.68
N LEU A 116 11.80 24.48 -4.79
CA LEU A 116 12.84 23.46 -4.89
C LEU A 116 12.93 22.82 -6.28
N ASP A 117 12.10 23.25 -7.22
CA ASP A 117 11.89 22.52 -8.50
C ASP A 117 11.59 21.03 -8.26
N TYR A 118 10.86 20.71 -7.17
CA TYR A 118 10.59 19.37 -6.73
C TYR A 118 9.17 18.94 -7.09
N GLN A 119 9.06 17.73 -7.64
CA GLN A 119 7.78 17.11 -7.96
C GLN A 119 7.79 15.64 -7.55
N GLN A 120 6.68 15.20 -6.96
CA GLN A 120 6.48 13.83 -6.54
C GLN A 120 5.13 13.32 -7.03
N ILE A 121 5.17 12.37 -7.96
CA ILE A 121 4.00 11.60 -8.34
C ILE A 121 3.79 10.53 -7.28
N VAL A 122 2.61 10.54 -6.66
CA VAL A 122 2.23 9.57 -5.64
C VAL A 122 1.14 8.66 -6.17
N PHE A 123 1.41 7.37 -6.24
CA PHE A 123 0.40 6.35 -6.40
C PHE A 123 -0.05 5.88 -5.02
N ARG A 124 -1.34 6.09 -4.71
CA ARG A 124 -1.93 5.64 -3.46
C ARG A 124 -2.02 4.11 -3.45
N GLY A 125 -1.75 3.51 -2.30
CA GLY A 125 -1.99 2.11 -2.06
C GLY A 125 -3.48 1.77 -1.99
N THR A 126 -3.78 0.58 -1.51
CA THR A 126 -5.15 0.09 -1.35
C THR A 126 -5.90 0.96 -0.35
N ASP A 127 -7.14 1.28 -0.69
CA ASP A 127 -8.09 1.93 0.22
C ASP A 127 -8.86 0.88 1.06
N ASP A 128 -9.93 1.30 1.71
CA ASP A 128 -10.75 0.43 2.56
C ASP A 128 -11.64 -0.54 1.77
N SER A 129 -11.73 -0.40 0.43
CA SER A 129 -12.64 -1.19 -0.40
C SER A 129 -12.20 -2.65 -0.52
N VAL A 130 -13.16 -3.57 -0.41
CA VAL A 130 -12.94 -5.01 -0.63
C VAL A 130 -12.43 -5.27 -2.07
N ILE A 131 -12.87 -4.47 -3.03
CA ILE A 131 -12.39 -4.53 -4.42
C ILE A 131 -10.89 -4.19 -4.51
N GLY A 132 -10.42 -3.17 -3.77
CA GLY A 132 -9.01 -2.83 -3.71
C GLY A 132 -8.18 -3.99 -3.17
N TRP A 133 -8.64 -4.65 -2.12
CA TRP A 133 -7.99 -5.83 -1.55
C TRP A 133 -8.04 -7.04 -2.49
N LYS A 134 -9.15 -7.25 -3.21
CA LYS A 134 -9.23 -8.27 -4.25
C LYS A 134 -8.20 -8.01 -5.36
N GLU A 135 -8.07 -6.75 -5.82
CA GLU A 135 -7.08 -6.36 -6.83
C GLU A 135 -5.63 -6.57 -6.35
N ASP A 136 -5.34 -6.40 -5.06
CA ASP A 136 -4.02 -6.72 -4.50
C ASP A 136 -3.68 -8.20 -4.62
N PHE A 137 -4.64 -9.08 -4.35
CA PHE A 137 -4.44 -10.52 -4.53
C PHE A 137 -4.29 -10.91 -5.99
N GLN A 138 -4.88 -10.17 -6.93
CA GLN A 138 -4.67 -10.39 -8.37
C GLN A 138 -3.20 -10.26 -8.77
N LEU A 139 -2.38 -9.49 -8.04
CA LEU A 139 -0.93 -9.39 -8.26
C LEU A 139 -0.23 -10.75 -8.20
N THR A 140 -0.77 -11.74 -7.47
CA THR A 140 -0.16 -13.06 -7.29
C THR A 140 -0.30 -13.96 -8.52
N TYR A 141 -1.31 -13.75 -9.37
CA TYR A 141 -1.60 -14.59 -10.53
C TYR A 141 -1.77 -13.85 -11.86
N SER A 142 -1.98 -12.53 -11.81
CA SER A 142 -2.14 -11.71 -13.01
C SER A 142 -0.82 -11.05 -13.40
N ARG A 143 -0.54 -11.03 -14.71
CA ARG A 143 0.65 -10.30 -15.23
C ARG A 143 0.48 -8.79 -15.13
N GLU A 144 -0.76 -8.33 -15.21
CA GLU A 144 -1.17 -6.94 -15.19
C GLU A 144 -2.55 -6.85 -14.55
N ILE A 145 -2.72 -5.93 -13.58
CA ILE A 145 -4.00 -5.61 -12.98
C ILE A 145 -4.57 -4.32 -13.62
N PRO A 146 -5.89 -4.06 -13.50
CA PRO A 146 -6.49 -2.85 -14.07
C PRO A 146 -5.85 -1.54 -13.59
N ALA A 147 -5.45 -1.45 -12.32
CA ALA A 147 -4.75 -0.28 -11.78
C ALA A 147 -3.38 -0.03 -12.42
N HIS A 148 -2.67 -1.06 -12.88
CA HIS A 148 -1.40 -0.90 -13.62
C HIS A 148 -1.60 -0.08 -14.90
N ARG A 149 -2.68 -0.34 -15.67
CA ARG A 149 -2.98 0.44 -16.89
C ARG A 149 -3.27 1.90 -16.57
N SER A 150 -4.01 2.14 -15.48
CA SER A 150 -4.27 3.50 -15.01
C SER A 150 -2.98 4.21 -14.60
N ALA A 151 -2.07 3.52 -13.92
CA ALA A 151 -0.77 4.06 -13.51
C ALA A 151 0.13 4.37 -14.71
N MET A 152 0.19 3.49 -15.71
CA MET A 152 0.92 3.76 -16.97
C MET A 152 0.35 4.99 -17.69
N ALA A 153 -0.96 5.06 -17.86
CA ALA A 153 -1.61 6.21 -18.50
C ALA A 153 -1.37 7.51 -17.72
N PHE A 154 -1.33 7.46 -16.38
CA PHE A 154 -1.03 8.62 -15.55
C PHE A 154 0.41 9.11 -15.77
N LEU A 155 1.40 8.21 -15.78
CA LEU A 155 2.79 8.58 -16.07
C LEU A 155 2.96 9.12 -17.49
N GLU A 156 2.38 8.48 -18.51
CA GLU A 156 2.45 8.91 -19.89
C GLU A 156 1.87 10.32 -20.11
N LYS A 157 0.81 10.65 -19.38
CA LYS A 157 0.16 11.96 -19.46
C LYS A 157 0.97 13.06 -18.78
N HIS A 158 1.57 12.77 -17.63
CA HIS A 158 2.08 13.83 -16.75
C HIS A 158 3.61 13.99 -16.81
N LEU A 159 4.38 12.89 -16.91
CA LEU A 159 5.86 12.99 -16.97
C LEU A 159 6.38 13.97 -18.01
N PRO A 160 5.87 14.02 -19.27
CA PRO A 160 6.39 14.92 -20.28
C PRO A 160 6.25 16.41 -19.97
N ASN A 161 5.43 16.77 -18.98
CA ASN A 161 5.16 18.15 -18.61
C ASN A 161 6.13 18.72 -17.58
N PHE A 162 7.05 17.90 -17.06
CA PHE A 162 7.93 18.25 -15.97
C PHE A 162 9.39 18.31 -16.40
N SER A 163 10.21 18.99 -15.60
CA SER A 163 11.67 18.97 -15.70
C SER A 163 12.27 17.62 -15.22
N ASP A 164 13.54 17.37 -15.49
CA ASP A 164 14.22 16.07 -15.43
C ASP A 164 14.38 15.42 -14.03
N HIS A 165 13.67 15.87 -13.00
CA HIS A 165 13.93 15.45 -11.62
C HIS A 165 12.67 15.05 -10.84
N ILE A 166 11.91 14.10 -11.39
CA ILE A 166 10.66 13.66 -10.76
C ILE A 166 10.91 12.47 -9.86
N VAL A 167 10.36 12.54 -8.65
CA VAL A 167 10.20 11.37 -7.76
C VAL A 167 8.87 10.70 -8.09
N VAL A 168 8.90 9.40 -8.37
CA VAL A 168 7.68 8.58 -8.46
C VAL A 168 7.63 7.68 -7.25
N SER A 169 6.56 7.74 -6.50
CA SER A 169 6.49 7.06 -5.21
C SER A 169 5.18 6.32 -4.99
N GLY A 170 5.20 5.41 -4.04
CA GLY A 170 4.01 4.75 -3.53
C GLY A 170 4.31 3.84 -2.35
N HIS A 171 3.32 3.69 -1.49
CA HIS A 171 3.32 2.76 -0.38
C HIS A 171 2.40 1.57 -0.72
N SER A 172 2.72 0.38 -0.27
CA SER A 172 1.89 -0.81 -0.47
C SER A 172 1.66 -1.08 -1.97
N LYS A 173 0.43 -1.36 -2.42
CA LYS A 173 0.05 -1.48 -3.84
C LYS A 173 0.53 -0.26 -4.65
N GLY A 174 0.46 0.95 -4.10
CA GLY A 174 0.92 2.16 -4.79
C GLY A 174 2.37 2.11 -5.22
N GLY A 175 3.25 1.52 -4.40
CA GLY A 175 4.65 1.31 -4.79
C GLY A 175 4.81 0.26 -5.90
N ASN A 176 3.99 -0.79 -5.91
CA ASN A 176 3.95 -1.74 -7.01
C ASN A 176 3.46 -1.07 -8.31
N LEU A 177 2.43 -0.20 -8.23
CA LEU A 177 1.95 0.59 -9.37
C LEU A 177 3.04 1.51 -9.91
N ALA A 178 3.78 2.22 -9.02
CA ALA A 178 4.91 3.08 -9.37
C ALA A 178 6.00 2.30 -10.11
N LEU A 179 6.41 1.17 -9.56
CA LEU A 179 7.46 0.34 -10.14
C LEU A 179 7.02 -0.29 -11.47
N TYR A 180 5.82 -0.87 -11.52
CA TYR A 180 5.29 -1.51 -12.72
C TYR A 180 5.16 -0.50 -13.87
N SER A 181 4.51 0.63 -13.63
CA SER A 181 4.30 1.66 -14.66
C SER A 181 5.62 2.25 -15.16
N ALA A 182 6.60 2.49 -14.28
CA ALA A 182 7.93 2.94 -14.69
C ALA A 182 8.66 1.89 -15.55
N VAL A 183 8.61 0.61 -15.17
CA VAL A 183 9.23 -0.49 -15.94
C VAL A 183 8.60 -0.66 -17.33
N GLN A 184 7.32 -0.39 -17.47
CA GLN A 184 6.59 -0.49 -18.76
C GLN A 184 6.69 0.80 -19.59
N SER A 185 7.11 1.91 -19.02
CA SER A 185 7.25 3.19 -19.72
C SER A 185 8.34 3.18 -20.80
N SER A 186 8.24 4.10 -21.76
CA SER A 186 9.28 4.31 -22.77
C SER A 186 10.60 4.77 -22.13
N THR A 187 11.73 4.60 -22.83
CA THR A 187 13.04 5.04 -22.35
C THR A 187 13.05 6.55 -22.03
N VAL A 188 12.42 7.36 -22.88
CA VAL A 188 12.33 8.81 -22.67
C VAL A 188 11.65 9.16 -21.35
N LEU A 189 10.56 8.49 -21.02
CA LEU A 189 9.87 8.71 -19.74
C LEU A 189 10.68 8.20 -18.54
N ARG A 190 11.38 7.06 -18.68
CA ARG A 190 12.23 6.54 -17.60
C ARG A 190 13.43 7.45 -17.31
N GLU A 191 13.97 8.15 -18.32
CA GLU A 191 15.06 9.11 -18.14
C GLU A 191 14.63 10.29 -17.24
N GLN A 192 13.38 10.74 -17.34
CA GLN A 192 12.82 11.82 -16.51
C GLN A 192 12.63 11.45 -15.05
N ILE A 193 12.53 10.16 -14.74
CA ILE A 193 12.40 9.70 -13.35
C ILE A 193 13.77 9.81 -12.67
N ALA A 194 13.88 10.68 -11.66
CA ALA A 194 15.07 10.80 -10.83
C ALA A 194 15.14 9.71 -9.76
N GLU A 195 14.02 9.40 -9.14
CA GLU A 195 13.92 8.43 -8.05
C GLU A 195 12.58 7.66 -8.10
N LEU A 196 12.65 6.36 -7.82
CA LEU A 196 11.50 5.52 -7.48
C LEU A 196 11.54 5.25 -5.97
N LEU A 197 10.65 5.90 -5.21
CA LEU A 197 10.54 5.71 -3.77
C LEU A 197 9.43 4.70 -3.45
N LEU A 198 9.83 3.51 -3.01
CA LEU A 198 8.95 2.34 -2.87
C LEU A 198 8.90 1.91 -1.40
N LEU A 199 7.75 2.16 -0.76
CA LEU A 199 7.56 1.98 0.67
C LEU A 199 6.73 0.73 0.95
N ASP A 200 7.34 -0.25 1.60
CA ASP A 200 6.75 -1.56 1.95
C ASP A 200 5.81 -2.14 0.87
N SER A 201 6.28 -2.14 -0.34
CA SER A 201 5.55 -2.46 -1.56
C SER A 201 5.80 -3.90 -2.00
N PRO A 202 4.80 -4.61 -2.53
CA PRO A 202 5.04 -5.84 -3.27
C PRO A 202 6.03 -5.61 -4.42
N GLY A 203 6.86 -6.61 -4.70
CA GLY A 203 7.74 -6.61 -5.86
C GLY A 203 6.99 -6.80 -7.18
N LEU A 204 7.68 -7.34 -8.17
CA LEU A 204 7.11 -7.68 -9.47
C LEU A 204 7.19 -9.19 -9.73
N MET A 205 6.48 -9.67 -10.74
CA MET A 205 6.66 -11.04 -11.26
C MET A 205 8.07 -11.22 -11.81
N LYS A 206 8.67 -12.41 -11.63
CA LYS A 206 10.07 -12.71 -12.02
C LYS A 206 10.42 -12.25 -13.44
N SER A 207 9.52 -12.48 -14.40
CA SER A 207 9.73 -12.10 -15.80
C SER A 207 9.92 -10.60 -16.06
N LEU A 208 9.46 -9.75 -15.13
CA LEU A 208 9.65 -8.30 -15.23
C LEU A 208 11.00 -7.85 -14.69
N LEU A 209 11.59 -8.58 -13.73
CA LEU A 209 12.90 -8.25 -13.18
C LEU A 209 14.03 -8.43 -14.22
N GLU A 210 13.82 -9.31 -15.19
CA GLU A 210 14.78 -9.58 -16.28
C GLU A 210 14.74 -8.55 -17.41
N LYS A 211 13.73 -7.66 -17.41
CA LYS A 211 13.62 -6.62 -18.44
C LYS A 211 14.75 -5.60 -18.36
N PRO A 212 15.31 -5.16 -19.51
CA PRO A 212 16.29 -4.08 -19.54
C PRO A 212 15.80 -2.80 -18.84
N SER A 213 14.52 -2.45 -19.00
CA SER A 213 13.89 -1.30 -18.33
C SER A 213 13.92 -1.37 -16.81
N TYR A 214 13.76 -2.58 -16.22
CA TYR A 214 13.91 -2.77 -14.78
C TYR A 214 15.37 -2.52 -14.35
N GLN A 215 16.33 -3.05 -15.10
CA GLN A 215 17.76 -2.89 -14.79
C GLN A 215 18.23 -1.44 -14.93
N GLU A 216 17.69 -0.69 -15.90
CA GLU A 216 17.92 0.76 -16.05
C GLU A 216 17.39 1.55 -14.83
N LEU A 217 16.22 1.17 -14.30
CA LEU A 217 15.60 1.86 -13.18
C LEU A 217 16.18 1.44 -11.82
N LYS A 218 16.79 0.26 -11.72
CA LYS A 218 17.31 -0.29 -10.47
C LYS A 218 18.24 0.65 -9.67
N PRO A 219 19.16 1.42 -10.29
CA PRO A 219 19.96 2.42 -9.58
C PRO A 219 19.13 3.57 -8.99
N LYS A 220 17.99 3.90 -9.61
CA LYS A 220 17.08 4.98 -9.20
C LYS A 220 16.09 4.55 -8.10
N MET A 221 16.07 3.25 -7.73
CA MET A 221 15.13 2.73 -6.74
C MET A 221 15.63 2.94 -5.32
N THR A 222 14.83 3.59 -4.51
CA THR A 222 14.92 3.61 -3.04
C THR A 222 13.78 2.73 -2.50
N VAL A 223 14.13 1.52 -2.04
CA VAL A 223 13.17 0.56 -1.49
C VAL A 223 13.35 0.55 0.02
N ILE A 224 12.30 0.91 0.76
CA ILE A 224 12.29 0.92 2.22
C ILE A 224 11.15 0.04 2.71
N ARG A 225 11.41 -0.78 3.71
CA ARG A 225 10.39 -1.61 4.35
C ARG A 225 10.71 -1.86 5.82
N PRO A 226 9.71 -2.14 6.66
CA PRO A 226 9.96 -2.45 8.05
C PRO A 226 10.70 -3.78 8.19
N GLN A 227 11.37 -3.96 9.32
CA GLN A 227 12.10 -5.21 9.63
C GLN A 227 11.19 -6.45 9.63
N GLU A 228 9.91 -6.29 9.99
CA GLU A 228 8.91 -7.36 9.99
C GLU A 228 7.85 -7.15 8.90
N SER A 229 8.32 -6.81 7.70
CA SER A 229 7.46 -6.63 6.54
C SER A 229 6.67 -7.90 6.20
N VAL A 230 5.37 -7.72 5.94
CA VAL A 230 4.46 -8.75 5.40
C VAL A 230 4.20 -8.48 3.91
N VAL A 231 3.87 -7.24 3.57
CA VAL A 231 3.48 -6.84 2.21
C VAL A 231 4.70 -6.66 1.31
N GLY A 232 5.75 -5.98 1.79
CA GLY A 232 6.95 -5.69 1.01
C GLY A 232 7.79 -6.93 0.66
N VAL A 233 7.48 -8.09 1.25
CA VAL A 233 8.13 -9.37 0.91
C VAL A 233 7.33 -10.20 -0.11
N MET A 234 6.14 -9.74 -0.51
CA MET A 234 5.34 -10.38 -1.55
C MET A 234 5.97 -10.20 -2.92
N LEU A 235 5.75 -11.16 -3.81
CA LEU A 235 6.35 -11.22 -5.15
C LEU A 235 7.89 -11.23 -5.12
N TYR A 236 8.54 -10.66 -6.14
CA TYR A 236 9.98 -10.81 -6.32
C TYR A 236 10.67 -9.46 -6.42
N TRP A 237 11.86 -9.40 -5.83
CA TRP A 237 12.75 -8.24 -5.84
C TRP A 237 14.15 -8.63 -6.27
N ASP A 238 14.76 -7.82 -7.14
CA ASP A 238 16.20 -7.84 -7.46
C ASP A 238 16.90 -6.56 -6.96
N LYS A 239 16.29 -5.84 -6.01
CA LYS A 239 16.85 -4.67 -5.31
C LYS A 239 16.83 -4.95 -3.82
N VAL A 240 17.95 -4.74 -3.17
CA VAL A 240 18.04 -4.82 -1.71
C VAL A 240 17.30 -3.64 -1.10
N ALA A 241 16.37 -3.93 -0.20
CA ALA A 241 15.67 -2.91 0.55
C ALA A 241 16.47 -2.42 1.75
N LYS A 242 16.34 -1.15 2.08
CA LYS A 242 16.72 -0.61 3.38
C LYS A 242 15.66 -1.04 4.39
N LEU A 243 16.08 -1.68 5.47
CA LEU A 243 15.17 -2.15 6.51
C LEU A 243 15.13 -1.13 7.63
N VAL A 244 13.92 -0.77 8.06
CA VAL A 244 13.71 0.18 9.16
C VAL A 244 13.16 -0.51 10.39
N ALA A 245 13.58 -0.08 11.56
CA ALA A 245 12.97 -0.45 12.82
C ALA A 245 11.54 0.13 12.86
N ALA A 246 10.58 -0.65 13.32
CA ALA A 246 9.20 -0.22 13.44
C ALA A 246 8.57 -0.77 14.71
N ASP A 247 7.62 -0.04 15.27
CA ASP A 247 6.81 -0.48 16.39
C ASP A 247 5.69 -1.42 15.92
N GLY A 248 5.12 -2.21 16.83
CA GLY A 248 4.10 -3.20 16.47
C GLY A 248 4.68 -4.53 15.99
N ILE A 249 3.80 -5.44 15.56
CA ILE A 249 4.14 -6.81 15.15
C ILE A 249 3.44 -7.13 13.81
N GLY A 250 4.14 -7.80 12.91
CA GLY A 250 3.59 -8.31 11.64
C GLY A 250 3.01 -7.21 10.79
N ILE A 251 1.75 -7.37 10.37
CA ILE A 251 1.06 -6.42 9.47
C ILE A 251 0.94 -5.00 10.05
N ALA A 252 0.99 -4.83 11.38
CA ALA A 252 0.96 -3.50 11.97
C ALA A 252 2.15 -2.65 11.53
N GLN A 253 3.32 -3.27 11.31
CA GLN A 253 4.51 -2.55 10.82
C GLN A 253 4.37 -2.05 9.37
N HIS A 254 3.33 -2.48 8.64
CA HIS A 254 2.99 -1.93 7.32
C HIS A 254 2.59 -0.45 7.40
N ASN A 255 2.12 0.01 8.55
CA ASN A 255 1.84 1.41 8.78
C ASN A 255 3.16 2.20 8.94
N VAL A 256 3.47 3.05 7.96
CA VAL A 256 4.69 3.88 7.91
C VAL A 256 4.82 4.80 9.13
N LEU A 257 3.71 5.20 9.75
CA LEU A 257 3.70 6.04 10.94
C LEU A 257 4.21 5.33 12.20
N LEU A 258 4.38 4.00 12.15
CA LEU A 258 5.03 3.21 13.21
C LEU A 258 6.53 3.02 12.97
N TRP A 259 7.07 3.53 11.85
CA TRP A 259 8.51 3.43 11.55
C TRP A 259 9.29 4.41 12.42
N GLN A 260 10.40 3.91 12.97
CA GLN A 260 11.21 4.68 13.90
C GLN A 260 12.12 5.65 13.18
N VAL A 261 12.18 6.87 13.69
CA VAL A 261 12.96 7.98 13.16
C VAL A 261 14.08 8.37 14.13
N ASP A 262 15.27 8.59 13.62
CA ASP A 262 16.37 9.24 14.33
C ASP A 262 16.32 10.76 14.10
N LEU A 263 15.88 11.48 15.11
CA LEU A 263 15.80 12.94 15.07
C LEU A 263 17.19 13.60 15.04
N GLY A 264 18.27 12.88 15.36
CA GLY A 264 19.63 13.42 15.30
C GLY A 264 20.14 13.54 13.87
N THR A 265 19.78 12.57 13.02
CA THR A 265 20.20 12.50 11.61
C THR A 265 19.11 12.90 10.62
N ASN A 266 17.87 13.11 11.07
CA ASN A 266 16.69 13.31 10.22
C ASN A 266 16.53 12.19 9.20
N ASP A 267 16.67 10.93 9.62
CA ASP A 267 16.54 9.73 8.80
C ASP A 267 15.81 8.64 9.60
N PHE A 268 15.47 7.52 8.95
CA PHE A 268 14.93 6.35 9.64
C PHE A 268 16.01 5.65 10.47
N VAL A 269 15.56 4.94 11.51
CA VAL A 269 16.42 4.00 12.25
C VAL A 269 16.52 2.72 11.43
N TYR A 270 17.64 2.53 10.74
CA TYR A 270 17.87 1.35 9.92
C TYR A 270 18.35 0.16 10.74
N VAL A 271 18.01 -1.05 10.28
CA VAL A 271 18.45 -2.33 10.81
C VAL A 271 19.05 -3.20 9.70
N ASP A 272 19.94 -4.11 10.07
CA ASP A 272 20.70 -4.90 9.08
C ASP A 272 19.95 -6.12 8.56
N GLN A 273 19.02 -6.70 9.34
CA GLN A 273 18.36 -7.96 9.04
C GLN A 273 16.86 -7.89 9.27
N PRO A 274 16.06 -8.56 8.43
CA PRO A 274 14.64 -8.76 8.68
C PRO A 274 14.44 -9.70 9.86
N THR A 275 13.24 -9.69 10.45
CA THR A 275 12.85 -10.70 11.45
C THR A 275 12.67 -12.07 10.81
N ASP A 276 12.77 -13.13 11.64
CA ASP A 276 12.50 -14.52 11.18
C ASP A 276 11.10 -14.66 10.59
N LEU A 277 10.10 -13.93 11.13
CA LEU A 277 8.74 -13.93 10.62
C LEU A 277 8.69 -13.37 9.19
N SER A 278 9.30 -12.22 8.95
CA SER A 278 9.33 -11.60 7.60
C SER A 278 10.05 -12.50 6.58
N GLN A 279 11.16 -13.13 6.98
CA GLN A 279 11.88 -14.06 6.10
C GLN A 279 11.02 -15.30 5.77
N ARG A 280 10.34 -15.87 6.75
CA ARG A 280 9.43 -17.01 6.56
C ARG A 280 8.24 -16.65 5.67
N LEU A 281 7.65 -15.48 5.86
CA LEU A 281 6.55 -15.00 5.01
C LEU A 281 7.00 -14.85 3.55
N LYS A 282 8.19 -14.28 3.33
CA LYS A 282 8.78 -14.19 1.98
C LYS A 282 8.87 -15.57 1.31
N GLU A 283 9.45 -16.53 1.98
CA GLU A 283 9.60 -17.91 1.48
C GLU A 283 8.24 -18.55 1.22
N THR A 284 7.28 -18.34 2.13
CA THR A 284 5.92 -18.87 2.03
C THR A 284 5.18 -18.31 0.82
N PHE A 285 5.16 -16.97 0.64
CA PHE A 285 4.48 -16.37 -0.50
C PHE A 285 5.10 -16.78 -1.83
N GLN A 286 6.42 -16.84 -1.91
CA GLN A 286 7.11 -17.24 -3.12
C GLN A 286 6.83 -18.72 -3.46
N GLU A 287 6.92 -19.65 -2.49
CA GLU A 287 6.59 -21.06 -2.70
C GLU A 287 5.12 -21.26 -3.06
N TRP A 288 4.20 -20.50 -2.43
CA TRP A 288 2.77 -20.58 -2.71
C TRP A 288 2.44 -20.16 -4.16
N ILE A 289 2.98 -19.04 -4.61
CA ILE A 289 2.81 -18.54 -5.99
C ILE A 289 3.45 -19.50 -7.02
N GLU A 290 4.56 -20.14 -6.69
CA GLU A 290 5.26 -21.06 -7.59
C GLU A 290 4.62 -22.46 -7.66
N THR A 291 3.92 -22.89 -6.62
CA THR A 291 3.33 -24.22 -6.54
C THR A 291 1.88 -24.29 -7.01
N LEU A 292 1.11 -23.21 -6.84
CA LEU A 292 -0.28 -23.14 -7.32
C LEU A 292 -0.34 -22.63 -8.75
N PRO A 293 -1.04 -23.34 -9.66
CA PRO A 293 -1.37 -22.77 -10.97
C PRO A 293 -2.14 -21.46 -10.85
N ASN A 294 -1.86 -20.49 -11.72
CA ASN A 294 -2.54 -19.18 -11.71
C ASN A 294 -4.06 -19.28 -11.70
N GLN A 295 -4.62 -20.31 -12.36
CA GLN A 295 -6.07 -20.54 -12.38
C GLN A 295 -6.62 -20.93 -11.00
N GLU A 296 -5.88 -21.72 -10.24
CA GLU A 296 -6.27 -22.11 -8.87
C GLU A 296 -6.15 -20.93 -7.90
N LEU A 297 -5.05 -20.16 -7.99
CA LEU A 297 -4.90 -18.91 -7.21
C LEU A 297 -6.06 -17.96 -7.48
N LYS A 298 -6.40 -17.77 -8.77
CA LYS A 298 -7.55 -16.95 -9.17
C LYS A 298 -8.86 -17.48 -8.58
N GLN A 299 -9.12 -18.78 -8.65
CA GLN A 299 -10.35 -19.38 -8.11
C GLN A 299 -10.46 -19.17 -6.58
N VAL A 300 -9.36 -19.35 -5.84
CA VAL A 300 -9.34 -19.10 -4.39
C VAL A 300 -9.63 -17.64 -4.08
N CYS A 301 -8.98 -16.72 -4.79
CA CYS A 301 -9.15 -15.28 -4.59
C CYS A 301 -10.56 -14.81 -4.95
N ASP A 302 -11.04 -15.16 -6.15
CA ASP A 302 -12.38 -14.77 -6.60
C ASP A 302 -13.43 -15.29 -5.60
N LEU A 303 -13.40 -16.58 -5.29
CA LEU A 303 -14.38 -17.19 -4.39
C LEU A 303 -14.38 -16.55 -3.01
N PHE A 304 -13.21 -16.22 -2.47
CA PHE A 304 -13.09 -15.57 -1.17
C PHE A 304 -13.67 -14.14 -1.18
N PHE A 305 -13.22 -13.31 -2.11
CA PHE A 305 -13.64 -11.91 -2.15
C PHE A 305 -15.07 -11.74 -2.67
N ASP A 306 -15.52 -12.56 -3.63
CA ASP A 306 -16.89 -12.50 -4.13
C ASP A 306 -17.88 -12.89 -3.03
N THR A 307 -17.57 -13.90 -2.21
CA THR A 307 -18.39 -14.25 -1.05
C THR A 307 -18.51 -13.09 -0.05
N ILE A 308 -17.43 -12.31 0.14
CA ILE A 308 -17.47 -11.11 1.00
C ILE A 308 -18.36 -10.03 0.37
N LEU A 309 -18.19 -9.77 -0.93
CA LEU A 309 -18.99 -8.77 -1.64
C LEU A 309 -20.47 -9.16 -1.71
N ASP A 310 -20.79 -10.43 -1.93
CA ASP A 310 -22.16 -10.96 -1.97
C ASP A 310 -22.87 -10.82 -0.61
N SER A 311 -22.12 -10.80 0.49
CA SER A 311 -22.66 -10.50 1.83
C SER A 311 -22.99 -9.02 2.05
N GLY A 312 -22.75 -8.14 1.07
CA GLY A 312 -22.96 -6.70 1.17
C GLY A 312 -21.86 -5.95 1.94
N ILE A 313 -20.72 -6.60 2.20
CA ILE A 313 -19.54 -5.96 2.76
C ILE A 313 -18.73 -5.40 1.57
N GLU A 314 -18.68 -4.08 1.45
CA GLU A 314 -17.94 -3.39 0.38
C GLU A 314 -16.65 -2.73 0.88
N SER A 315 -16.54 -2.51 2.21
CA SER A 315 -15.40 -1.86 2.85
C SER A 315 -14.99 -2.59 4.13
N LEU A 316 -13.72 -2.49 4.50
CA LEU A 316 -13.22 -2.98 5.79
C LEU A 316 -13.89 -2.25 6.98
N ASP A 317 -14.32 -1.02 6.79
CA ASP A 317 -15.08 -0.26 7.79
C ASP A 317 -16.47 -0.89 8.07
N ASP A 318 -16.94 -1.72 7.13
CA ASP A 318 -18.16 -2.51 7.33
C ASP A 318 -17.97 -3.68 8.32
N ILE A 319 -16.73 -3.98 8.72
CA ILE A 319 -16.37 -5.08 9.62
C ILE A 319 -16.14 -4.50 11.03
N GLY A 320 -17.22 -4.31 11.82
CA GLY A 320 -17.12 -3.77 13.16
C GLY A 320 -18.33 -4.09 14.04
N ILE A 321 -18.25 -3.77 15.33
CA ILE A 321 -19.31 -4.05 16.32
C ILE A 321 -20.67 -3.45 15.90
N LYS A 322 -20.65 -2.34 15.14
CA LYS A 322 -21.89 -1.71 14.65
C LYS A 322 -22.52 -2.42 13.44
N THR A 323 -21.83 -3.40 12.89
CA THR A 323 -22.18 -4.09 11.63
C THR A 323 -22.41 -5.60 11.82
N LEU A 324 -22.76 -6.02 13.04
CA LEU A 324 -23.13 -7.41 13.35
C LEU A 324 -24.09 -8.08 12.34
N PRO A 325 -25.11 -7.37 11.77
CA PRO A 325 -25.96 -7.97 10.74
C PRO A 325 -25.20 -8.36 9.46
N LYS A 326 -24.25 -7.55 9.02
CA LYS A 326 -23.41 -7.87 7.84
C LYS A 326 -22.51 -9.08 8.10
N LEU A 327 -22.00 -9.22 9.32
CA LEU A 327 -21.22 -10.38 9.72
C LEU A 327 -22.06 -11.67 9.69
N GLY A 328 -23.32 -11.60 10.12
CA GLY A 328 -24.28 -12.71 9.99
C GLY A 328 -24.54 -13.09 8.53
N GLN A 329 -24.70 -12.12 7.63
CA GLN A 329 -24.82 -12.34 6.20
C GLN A 329 -23.55 -12.99 5.62
N LEU A 330 -22.37 -12.52 6.00
CA LEU A 330 -21.10 -13.11 5.58
C LEU A 330 -21.00 -14.58 5.95
N LEU A 331 -21.33 -14.94 7.20
CA LEU A 331 -21.35 -16.34 7.64
C LEU A 331 -22.37 -17.17 6.85
N GLN A 332 -23.51 -16.60 6.52
CA GLN A 332 -24.54 -17.25 5.70
C GLN A 332 -24.01 -17.50 4.28
N GLU A 333 -23.37 -16.51 3.64
CA GLU A 333 -22.83 -16.67 2.28
C GLU A 333 -21.70 -17.71 2.24
N PHE A 334 -20.79 -17.73 3.23
CA PHE A 334 -19.82 -18.83 3.34
C PHE A 334 -20.51 -20.20 3.60
N GLY A 335 -21.62 -20.19 4.33
CA GLY A 335 -22.46 -21.38 4.54
C GLY A 335 -23.11 -21.92 3.25
N ASN A 336 -23.54 -21.00 2.36
CA ASN A 336 -24.21 -21.29 1.09
C ASN A 336 -23.28 -21.85 0.00
N LEU A 337 -21.97 -21.70 0.17
CA LEU A 337 -21.01 -22.27 -0.77
C LEU A 337 -21.22 -23.78 -0.93
N THR A 338 -21.11 -24.27 -2.16
CA THR A 338 -21.12 -25.69 -2.45
C THR A 338 -19.94 -26.43 -1.80
N ASP A 339 -20.05 -27.73 -1.58
CA ASP A 339 -18.93 -28.53 -1.04
C ASP A 339 -17.68 -28.47 -1.90
N GLN A 340 -17.82 -28.26 -3.21
CA GLN A 340 -16.69 -28.07 -4.11
C GLN A 340 -16.00 -26.71 -3.87
N GLN A 341 -16.77 -25.63 -3.74
CA GLN A 341 -16.24 -24.29 -3.45
C GLN A 341 -15.57 -24.23 -2.08
N LYS A 342 -16.20 -24.83 -1.05
CA LYS A 342 -15.59 -24.96 0.28
C LYS A 342 -14.25 -25.69 0.23
N ARG A 343 -14.15 -26.78 -0.56
CA ARG A 343 -12.88 -27.50 -0.75
C ARG A 343 -11.83 -26.63 -1.42
N VAL A 344 -12.17 -25.89 -2.48
CA VAL A 344 -11.23 -24.99 -3.16
C VAL A 344 -10.62 -23.97 -2.18
N LEU A 345 -11.45 -23.31 -1.37
CA LEU A 345 -10.97 -22.39 -0.35
C LEU A 345 -10.09 -23.10 0.69
N GLN A 346 -10.58 -24.24 1.21
CA GLN A 346 -9.87 -25.00 2.24
C GLN A 346 -8.51 -25.50 1.75
N ASP A 347 -8.44 -26.02 0.54
CA ASP A 347 -7.19 -26.52 -0.03
C ASP A 347 -6.20 -25.39 -0.28
N GLY A 348 -6.64 -24.25 -0.83
CA GLY A 348 -5.81 -23.08 -1.06
C GLY A 348 -5.22 -22.50 0.24
N PHE A 349 -6.05 -22.31 1.27
CA PHE A 349 -5.59 -21.82 2.57
C PHE A 349 -4.74 -22.85 3.34
N ASN A 350 -5.11 -24.13 3.29
CA ASN A 350 -4.32 -25.20 3.93
C ASN A 350 -2.93 -25.29 3.29
N GLN A 351 -2.82 -25.10 1.99
CA GLN A 351 -1.52 -25.11 1.31
C GLN A 351 -0.66 -23.93 1.77
N LEU A 352 -1.22 -22.71 1.84
CA LEU A 352 -0.52 -21.54 2.35
C LEU A 352 -0.02 -21.77 3.79
N LEU A 353 -0.89 -22.27 4.66
CA LEU A 353 -0.57 -22.56 6.05
C LEU A 353 0.47 -23.67 6.17
N TRP A 354 0.41 -24.71 5.32
CA TRP A 354 1.38 -25.79 5.31
C TRP A 354 2.77 -25.28 4.90
N ILE A 355 2.86 -24.45 3.85
CA ILE A 355 4.13 -23.86 3.40
C ILE A 355 4.72 -22.99 4.53
N PHE A 356 3.89 -22.15 5.15
CA PHE A 356 4.31 -21.32 6.28
C PHE A 356 4.80 -22.14 7.46
N TRP A 357 4.13 -23.23 7.79
CA TRP A 357 4.56 -24.13 8.87
C TRP A 357 5.85 -24.87 8.54
N LYS A 358 5.97 -25.39 7.31
CA LYS A 358 7.18 -26.08 6.80
C LYS A 358 8.40 -25.15 6.83
N SER A 359 8.27 -23.89 6.49
CA SER A 359 9.37 -22.91 6.52
C SER A 359 9.90 -22.67 7.95
N GLY A 360 9.07 -22.87 8.98
CA GLY A 360 9.46 -22.72 10.39
C GLY A 360 9.93 -23.98 11.10
N ASN A 361 9.62 -25.18 10.57
CA ASN A 361 9.90 -26.46 11.24
C ASN A 361 10.43 -27.51 10.28
N LYS A 362 11.72 -27.71 10.26
CA LYS A 362 12.34 -28.78 9.46
C LYS A 362 12.07 -30.22 9.97
N LYS A 363 11.24 -30.45 11.00
CA LYS A 363 11.14 -31.75 11.71
C LYS A 363 9.78 -32.21 12.25
N SER A 364 8.61 -31.74 11.88
CA SER A 364 7.37 -32.29 12.47
C SER A 364 6.17 -32.43 11.52
N SER A 365 5.21 -33.30 11.88
CA SER A 365 3.98 -33.62 11.12
C SER A 365 2.89 -32.56 11.29
N LEU A 366 2.07 -32.37 10.24
CA LEU A 366 0.99 -31.39 10.12
C LEU A 366 -0.06 -31.42 11.26
N PRO A 367 -0.49 -30.26 11.77
CA PRO A 367 -1.82 -30.16 12.34
C PRO A 367 -2.85 -30.09 11.20
N LYS A 368 -3.90 -30.91 11.24
CA LYS A 368 -5.09 -30.70 10.42
C LYS A 368 -5.81 -29.46 10.97
N LEU A 369 -5.77 -28.37 10.26
CA LEU A 369 -6.69 -27.25 10.51
C LEU A 369 -7.98 -27.53 9.73
N GLU A 370 -9.05 -27.80 10.46
CA GLU A 370 -10.41 -27.66 9.95
C GLU A 370 -10.67 -26.18 9.72
N LEU A 371 -11.61 -25.81 8.82
CA LEU A 371 -12.01 -24.44 8.46
C LEU A 371 -11.64 -23.43 9.55
N PRO A 372 -10.93 -22.34 9.23
CA PRO A 372 -10.15 -21.60 10.22
C PRO A 372 -10.90 -21.44 11.54
N ASP A 373 -10.27 -21.74 12.66
CA ASP A 373 -10.79 -21.46 14.01
C ASP A 373 -11.37 -20.06 14.17
N PHE A 374 -11.02 -19.17 13.27
CA PHE A 374 -11.60 -17.85 13.10
C PHE A 374 -13.10 -17.90 12.74
N ILE A 375 -13.52 -18.73 11.76
CA ILE A 375 -14.95 -18.86 11.40
C ILE A 375 -15.69 -19.62 12.52
N LYS A 376 -15.03 -20.58 13.15
CA LYS A 376 -15.59 -21.28 14.32
C LYS A 376 -15.75 -20.36 15.53
N LYS A 377 -14.75 -19.53 15.83
CA LYS A 377 -14.83 -18.51 16.88
C LYS A 377 -15.88 -17.44 16.60
N LEU A 378 -16.07 -17.04 15.35
CA LEU A 378 -17.14 -16.12 14.96
C LEU A 378 -18.52 -16.77 15.18
N SER A 379 -18.69 -18.06 14.86
CA SER A 379 -19.95 -18.78 15.12
C SER A 379 -20.22 -19.01 16.61
N GLU A 380 -19.20 -19.12 17.45
CA GLU A 380 -19.32 -19.24 18.91
C GLU A 380 -19.72 -17.91 19.58
N LEU A 381 -19.30 -16.75 18.97
CA LEU A 381 -19.70 -15.42 19.44
C LEU A 381 -21.16 -15.07 19.10
N THR A 382 -21.76 -15.72 18.08
CA THR A 382 -23.16 -15.51 17.69
C THR A 382 -24.15 -16.45 18.37
N ASN A 383 -23.68 -17.49 19.08
CA ASN A 383 -24.52 -18.49 19.77
C ASN A 383 -24.58 -18.30 21.28
N ASN A 384 -24.04 -17.23 21.85
CA ASN A 384 -24.05 -16.94 23.29
C ASN A 384 -24.96 -15.76 23.68
N ASP A 385 -26.10 -15.59 22.98
CA ASP A 385 -27.23 -14.75 23.45
C ASP A 385 -28.51 -15.54 23.50
#